data_2efae94ca64e62dc587755d9d6f524ab
#
_entry.id   2efae94ca64e62dc587755d9d6f524ab
#
_cell.length_a   1.000
_cell.length_b   1.000
_cell.length_c   1.000
_cell.angle_alpha   90.00
_cell.angle_beta   90.00
_cell.angle_gamma   90.00
#
_symmetry.space_group_name_H-M   'P 1'
#
loop_
_entity.id
_entity.type
_entity.pdbx_description
1 polymer ?
#
loop_
_entity_poly.entity_id
_entity_poly.type
_entity_poly.pdbx_seq_one_letter_code
_entity_poly.pdbx_strand_id
1 'polypeptide(L)'
;LPTHFQRIVVTDDQGRFLVPDLPDADYEVWVRGYGLRDSTRVQAAPGEQLALTVDDAGTPQEAAKIYPANYWLSLYEAPPDDALPLVGNIRNRGSSVDEGQGQSEELDEESSRAAGAYPTAEHWLGQMKLNCMLCHQMGQQISRIWLEPDHWDAVWDRAGMGRTADSLGRDLLKDSLADWTGRIAGGEVPPAPPRPIGVERNVVITQWAWGQELSYIHDNVSTDKRDPTLYPDGKVWGIDIGQSYLWALDPTTHTVTSHEVPMRDGPGRDPSRLGRIQGNTSSHNPMLDDQGNVWLTTRVRGREAPPAWAYEVVVDTNGGSPRQLSARDMDSGRQLGYFDTESEEFVLVDTVYGTHHLQFDSQGRLWTSGDRSRLGMNNLNDQHLSRV
;
A
#
# COMPACT_ATOMS: atom_id res chain seq x y z
N LEU A 1 -12.64 -14.60 20.70
CA LEU A 1 -12.84 -13.20 20.37
C LEU A 1 -13.62 -13.06 19.06
N PRO A 2 -14.36 -11.96 18.82
CA PRO A 2 -15.11 -11.74 17.58
C PRO A 2 -14.25 -11.73 16.33
N THR A 3 -13.04 -11.18 16.44
CA THR A 3 -12.07 -11.11 15.34
C THR A 3 -10.84 -11.93 15.72
N HIS A 4 -10.22 -12.60 14.74
CA HIS A 4 -8.99 -13.32 15.00
C HIS A 4 -7.91 -12.35 15.53
N PHE A 5 -7.43 -12.68 16.71
CA PHE A 5 -6.51 -11.86 17.50
C PHE A 5 -5.25 -12.66 17.80
N GLN A 6 -4.11 -12.00 17.68
CA GLN A 6 -2.82 -12.58 18.04
C GLN A 6 -1.99 -11.57 18.83
N ARG A 7 -1.34 -12.03 19.90
CA ARG A 7 -0.39 -11.23 20.67
C ARG A 7 0.95 -11.93 20.74
N ILE A 8 2.01 -11.22 20.41
CA ILE A 8 3.35 -11.76 20.28
C ILE A 8 4.28 -11.00 21.22
N VAL A 9 5.06 -11.74 21.98
CA VAL A 9 6.09 -11.23 22.88
C VAL A 9 7.40 -11.94 22.64
N VAL A 10 8.51 -11.33 23.05
CA VAL A 10 9.85 -11.93 22.97
C VAL A 10 10.26 -12.46 24.34
N THR A 11 10.80 -13.69 24.40
CA THR A 11 11.32 -14.27 25.63
C THR A 11 12.61 -13.56 26.08
N ASP A 12 12.86 -13.55 27.39
CA ASP A 12 14.16 -13.13 27.95
C ASP A 12 15.28 -14.17 27.68
N ASP A 13 16.50 -13.90 28.21
CA ASP A 13 17.65 -14.81 28.02
C ASP A 13 17.52 -16.14 28.75
N GLN A 14 16.59 -16.25 29.69
CA GLN A 14 16.26 -17.46 30.42
C GLN A 14 15.06 -18.20 29.82
N GLY A 15 14.54 -17.73 28.69
CA GLY A 15 13.35 -18.27 28.03
C GLY A 15 12.03 -17.91 28.71
N ARG A 16 12.01 -16.98 29.67
CA ARG A 16 10.78 -16.54 30.35
C ARG A 16 10.04 -15.53 29.49
N PHE A 17 8.73 -15.54 29.55
CA PHE A 17 7.87 -14.63 28.84
C PHE A 17 6.66 -14.20 29.68
N LEU A 18 6.14 -13.03 29.36
CA LEU A 18 4.86 -12.51 29.86
C LEU A 18 4.08 -11.94 28.68
N VAL A 19 2.87 -12.43 28.48
CA VAL A 19 1.93 -11.84 27.51
C VAL A 19 0.96 -10.96 28.28
N PRO A 20 1.12 -9.62 28.21
CA PRO A 20 0.29 -8.71 28.99
C PRO A 20 -1.08 -8.48 28.34
N ASP A 21 -2.02 -8.01 29.15
CA ASP A 21 -3.31 -7.44 28.74
C ASP A 21 -4.09 -8.33 27.75
N LEU A 22 -4.11 -9.63 28.02
CA LEU A 22 -4.91 -10.55 27.23
C LEU A 22 -6.39 -10.39 27.59
N PRO A 23 -7.27 -10.25 26.60
CA PRO A 23 -8.72 -10.41 26.80
C PRO A 23 -9.08 -11.75 27.46
N ASP A 24 -10.20 -11.78 28.16
CA ASP A 24 -10.72 -13.02 28.78
C ASP A 24 -11.24 -13.97 27.69
N ALA A 25 -10.42 -14.92 27.30
CA ALA A 25 -10.69 -15.93 26.27
C ALA A 25 -9.70 -17.09 26.38
N ASP A 26 -10.01 -18.22 25.74
CA ASP A 26 -9.06 -19.30 25.52
C ASP A 26 -8.15 -19.00 24.34
N TYR A 27 -6.85 -19.27 24.52
CA TYR A 27 -5.82 -19.01 23.55
C TYR A 27 -5.07 -20.28 23.15
N GLU A 28 -4.68 -20.35 21.90
CA GLU A 28 -3.71 -21.28 21.41
C GLU A 28 -2.32 -20.65 21.52
N VAL A 29 -1.46 -21.21 22.33
CA VAL A 29 -0.13 -20.65 22.64
C VAL A 29 0.97 -21.57 22.13
N TRP A 30 1.95 -21.00 21.46
CA TRP A 30 3.13 -21.72 20.98
C TRP A 30 4.35 -20.80 20.95
N VAL A 31 5.53 -21.41 20.90
CA VAL A 31 6.81 -20.71 20.73
C VAL A 31 7.28 -20.85 19.29
N ARG A 32 7.70 -19.74 18.73
CA ARG A 32 8.35 -19.65 17.42
C ARG A 32 9.67 -18.89 17.56
N GLY A 33 10.72 -19.34 16.88
CA GLY A 33 11.99 -18.64 16.90
C GLY A 33 12.83 -18.96 15.67
N TYR A 34 13.71 -18.04 15.30
CA TYR A 34 14.61 -18.24 14.18
C TYR A 34 15.59 -19.37 14.50
N GLY A 35 15.70 -20.36 13.62
CA GLY A 35 16.47 -21.57 13.84
C GLY A 35 15.74 -22.69 14.60
N LEU A 36 14.50 -22.44 15.02
CA LEU A 36 13.69 -23.40 15.79
C LEU A 36 12.52 -23.92 14.94
N ARG A 37 12.00 -25.08 15.34
CA ARG A 37 10.65 -25.50 14.94
C ARG A 37 9.62 -24.84 15.85
N ASP A 38 8.42 -24.61 15.33
CA ASP A 38 7.31 -24.21 16.20
C ASP A 38 7.09 -25.29 17.27
N SER A 39 6.88 -24.86 18.51
CA SER A 39 6.51 -25.80 19.56
C SER A 39 5.12 -26.43 19.29
N THR A 40 4.83 -27.51 20.02
CA THR A 40 3.44 -27.97 20.14
C THR A 40 2.57 -26.81 20.65
N ARG A 41 1.38 -26.64 20.06
CA ARG A 41 0.40 -25.68 20.50
C ARG A 41 -0.36 -26.21 21.71
N VAL A 42 -0.52 -25.36 22.71
CA VAL A 42 -1.27 -25.67 23.93
C VAL A 42 -2.42 -24.69 24.11
N GLN A 43 -3.52 -25.15 24.68
CA GLN A 43 -4.63 -24.27 25.07
C GLN A 43 -4.34 -23.71 26.46
N ALA A 44 -4.60 -22.42 26.64
CA ALA A 44 -4.41 -21.74 27.92
C ALA A 44 -5.32 -20.51 28.06
N ALA A 45 -5.72 -20.21 29.28
CA ALA A 45 -6.44 -19.01 29.64
C ALA A 45 -5.50 -17.95 30.28
N PRO A 46 -5.87 -16.67 30.32
CA PRO A 46 -5.11 -15.65 31.03
C PRO A 46 -4.87 -16.01 32.50
N GLY A 47 -3.63 -15.76 32.96
CA GLY A 47 -3.21 -16.11 34.33
C GLY A 47 -2.56 -17.48 34.51
N GLU A 48 -2.62 -18.34 33.50
CA GLU A 48 -1.94 -19.63 33.55
C GLU A 48 -0.43 -19.49 33.34
N GLN A 49 0.30 -20.43 33.98
CA GLN A 49 1.74 -20.56 33.81
C GLN A 49 2.05 -21.74 32.88
N LEU A 50 2.80 -21.49 31.83
CA LEU A 50 3.12 -22.45 30.80
C LEU A 50 4.61 -22.79 30.80
N ALA A 51 4.92 -24.07 30.56
CA ALA A 51 6.27 -24.54 30.26
C ALA A 51 6.25 -25.16 28.85
N LEU A 52 6.86 -24.45 27.91
CA LEU A 52 6.89 -24.82 26.50
C LEU A 52 8.31 -25.25 26.11
N THR A 53 8.43 -26.26 25.32
CA THR A 53 9.71 -26.72 24.75
C THR A 53 9.70 -26.60 23.25
N VAL A 54 10.85 -26.28 22.68
CA VAL A 54 11.07 -26.20 21.24
C VAL A 54 12.29 -27.00 20.84
N ASP A 55 12.28 -27.51 19.62
CA ASP A 55 13.41 -28.22 19.02
C ASP A 55 14.09 -27.31 18.00
N ASP A 56 15.37 -27.55 17.76
CA ASP A 56 16.10 -26.91 16.66
C ASP A 56 15.51 -27.37 15.32
N ALA A 57 15.52 -26.47 14.36
CA ALA A 57 15.21 -26.80 12.97
C ALA A 57 16.27 -27.77 12.43
N GLY A 58 15.82 -28.81 11.74
CA GLY A 58 16.72 -29.87 11.26
C GLY A 58 17.64 -29.43 10.11
N THR A 59 17.21 -28.39 9.37
CA THR A 59 17.95 -27.84 8.24
C THR A 59 17.80 -26.32 8.16
N PRO A 60 18.73 -25.61 7.50
CA PRO A 60 18.58 -24.18 7.24
C PRO A 60 17.32 -23.84 6.48
N GLN A 61 16.88 -24.67 5.53
CA GLN A 61 15.65 -24.48 4.76
C GLN A 61 14.41 -24.56 5.66
N GLU A 62 14.41 -25.47 6.62
CA GLU A 62 13.32 -25.56 7.60
C GLU A 62 13.28 -24.34 8.51
N ALA A 63 14.43 -23.91 9.01
CA ALA A 63 14.56 -22.71 9.83
C ALA A 63 14.06 -21.46 9.10
N ALA A 64 14.40 -21.33 7.81
CA ALA A 64 14.08 -20.15 7.02
C ALA A 64 12.60 -20.02 6.64
N LYS A 65 11.78 -21.05 6.80
CA LYS A 65 10.33 -20.98 6.46
C LYS A 65 9.60 -19.84 7.13
N ILE A 66 10.03 -19.45 8.32
CA ILE A 66 9.41 -18.40 9.13
C ILE A 66 10.12 -17.05 9.04
N TYR A 67 11.18 -16.95 8.24
CA TYR A 67 11.91 -15.68 8.11
C TYR A 67 11.05 -14.61 7.41
N PRO A 68 11.15 -13.34 7.84
CA PRO A 68 10.40 -12.25 7.25
C PRO A 68 10.67 -12.07 5.76
N ALA A 69 9.70 -11.56 5.04
CA ALA A 69 9.76 -11.38 3.58
C ALA A 69 10.99 -10.60 3.09
N ASN A 70 11.40 -9.56 3.83
CA ASN A 70 12.56 -8.75 3.49
C ASN A 70 13.89 -9.52 3.53
N TYR A 71 14.00 -10.57 4.36
CA TYR A 71 15.18 -11.45 4.35
C TYR A 71 15.23 -12.31 3.08
N TRP A 72 14.10 -12.81 2.62
CA TRP A 72 14.01 -13.51 1.34
C TRP A 72 14.31 -12.58 0.16
N LEU A 73 13.85 -11.32 0.22
CA LEU A 73 14.18 -10.33 -0.78
C LEU A 73 15.66 -9.94 -0.76
N SER A 74 16.36 -10.07 0.35
CA SER A 74 17.80 -9.78 0.41
C SER A 74 18.66 -10.71 -0.44
N LEU A 75 18.11 -11.85 -0.86
CA LEU A 75 18.76 -12.75 -1.83
C LEU A 75 18.60 -12.27 -3.29
N TYR A 76 17.77 -11.25 -3.53
CA TYR A 76 17.60 -10.73 -4.88
C TYR A 76 18.84 -9.96 -5.31
N GLU A 77 19.40 -10.34 -6.45
CA GLU A 77 20.53 -9.70 -7.08
C GLU A 77 20.04 -8.81 -8.22
N ALA A 78 20.36 -7.52 -8.13
CA ALA A 78 20.03 -6.60 -9.21
C ALA A 78 20.88 -6.91 -10.45
N PRO A 79 20.33 -6.72 -11.66
CA PRO A 79 21.13 -6.81 -12.88
C PRO A 79 22.33 -5.86 -12.83
N PRO A 80 23.44 -6.21 -13.50
CA PRO A 80 24.62 -5.33 -13.53
C PRO A 80 24.34 -4.04 -14.32
N ASP A 81 25.08 -2.98 -14.02
CA ASP A 81 24.84 -1.63 -14.57
C ASP A 81 24.83 -1.60 -16.10
N ASP A 82 25.65 -2.43 -16.75
CA ASP A 82 25.74 -2.52 -18.21
C ASP A 82 24.54 -3.23 -18.89
N ALA A 83 23.77 -3.97 -18.12
CA ALA A 83 22.53 -4.62 -18.59
C ALA A 83 21.28 -3.74 -18.42
N LEU A 84 21.38 -2.62 -17.72
CA LEU A 84 20.22 -1.79 -17.41
C LEU A 84 19.64 -1.11 -18.67
N PRO A 85 18.30 -0.89 -18.72
CA PRO A 85 17.68 -0.22 -19.84
C PRO A 85 18.21 1.19 -20.04
N LEU A 86 18.54 1.55 -21.26
CA LEU A 86 18.91 2.92 -21.64
C LEU A 86 17.65 3.81 -21.68
N VAL A 87 17.84 5.10 -21.43
CA VAL A 87 16.75 6.11 -21.37
C VAL A 87 15.85 6.11 -22.60
N GLY A 88 16.43 5.90 -23.78
CA GLY A 88 15.68 5.88 -25.04
C GLY A 88 14.60 4.77 -25.12
N ASN A 89 14.71 3.75 -24.29
CA ASN A 89 13.76 2.63 -24.22
C ASN A 89 12.66 2.83 -23.17
N ILE A 90 12.81 3.82 -22.29
CA ILE A 90 11.84 4.15 -21.26
C ILE A 90 10.95 5.27 -21.80
N ARG A 91 9.85 4.89 -22.42
CA ARG A 91 8.81 5.88 -22.74
C ARG A 91 8.27 6.43 -21.44
N ASN A 92 8.68 7.65 -21.11
CA ASN A 92 8.17 8.44 -20.00
C ASN A 92 6.68 8.73 -20.25
N ARG A 93 5.79 7.80 -19.93
CA ARG A 93 4.33 7.95 -20.09
C ARG A 93 3.67 8.58 -18.85
N GLY A 94 4.42 9.37 -18.11
CA GLY A 94 3.90 10.19 -17.01
C GLY A 94 3.71 11.67 -17.34
N SER A 95 4.37 12.17 -18.39
CA SER A 95 4.17 13.53 -18.88
C SER A 95 3.58 13.46 -20.29
N SER A 96 2.34 13.89 -20.44
CA SER A 96 1.81 14.33 -21.74
C SER A 96 2.56 15.59 -22.15
N VAL A 97 3.81 15.44 -22.57
CA VAL A 97 4.46 16.48 -23.38
C VAL A 97 3.93 16.28 -24.78
N ASP A 98 3.21 17.30 -25.23
CA ASP A 98 2.72 17.49 -26.58
C ASP A 98 3.77 17.03 -27.61
N GLU A 99 3.36 16.17 -28.56
CA GLU A 99 4.19 15.77 -29.69
C GLU A 99 4.32 16.96 -30.67
N GLY A 100 4.94 18.04 -30.19
CA GLY A 100 5.26 19.24 -30.92
C GLY A 100 6.76 19.45 -31.00
N GLN A 101 7.38 18.89 -32.06
CA GLN A 101 8.64 19.32 -32.63
C GLN A 101 9.80 19.55 -31.63
N GLY A 102 10.44 18.48 -31.20
CA GLY A 102 11.81 18.50 -30.71
C GLY A 102 12.56 17.37 -31.38
N GLN A 103 13.54 17.69 -32.23
CA GLN A 103 14.50 16.73 -32.74
C GLN A 103 15.13 16.07 -31.53
N SER A 104 14.90 14.77 -31.34
CA SER A 104 15.66 13.96 -30.40
C SER A 104 17.08 13.88 -30.98
N GLU A 105 18.02 14.62 -30.41
CA GLU A 105 19.42 14.28 -30.58
C GLU A 105 19.56 12.84 -30.08
N GLU A 106 20.05 11.94 -30.92
CA GLU A 106 20.46 10.61 -30.52
C GLU A 106 21.60 10.79 -29.50
N LEU A 107 21.27 10.67 -28.22
CA LEU A 107 22.29 10.65 -27.16
C LEU A 107 23.16 9.43 -27.36
N ASP A 108 24.49 9.59 -27.27
CA ASP A 108 25.38 8.46 -27.21
C ASP A 108 25.10 7.59 -25.97
N GLU A 109 25.67 6.41 -25.93
CA GLU A 109 25.38 5.43 -24.88
C GLU A 109 25.78 5.95 -23.49
N GLU A 110 26.85 6.72 -23.37
CA GLU A 110 27.32 7.31 -22.11
C GLU A 110 26.40 8.46 -21.65
N SER A 111 25.99 9.33 -22.57
CA SER A 111 25.04 10.40 -22.30
C SER A 111 23.65 9.84 -21.98
N SER A 112 23.23 8.74 -22.63
CA SER A 112 21.98 8.04 -22.34
C SER A 112 22.02 7.37 -20.97
N ARG A 113 23.16 6.86 -20.52
CA ARG A 113 23.34 6.33 -19.15
C ARG A 113 23.39 7.46 -18.11
N ALA A 114 24.08 8.57 -18.41
CA ALA A 114 24.17 9.73 -17.52
C ALA A 114 22.84 10.47 -17.36
N ALA A 115 22.05 10.53 -18.44
CA ALA A 115 20.67 11.06 -18.41
C ALA A 115 19.65 10.01 -17.97
N GLY A 116 20.09 8.78 -17.69
CA GLY A 116 19.30 7.58 -17.56
C GLY A 116 18.34 7.58 -16.37
N ALA A 117 17.20 6.98 -16.58
CA ALA A 117 16.25 6.72 -15.51
C ALA A 117 16.86 5.78 -14.43
N TYR A 118 17.84 4.94 -14.82
CA TYR A 118 18.50 4.00 -13.92
C TYR A 118 20.02 4.01 -14.14
N PRO A 119 20.73 5.02 -13.57
CA PRO A 119 22.18 5.15 -13.78
C PRO A 119 23.00 4.02 -13.14
N THR A 120 22.45 3.33 -12.14
CA THR A 120 23.09 2.23 -11.42
C THR A 120 22.11 1.13 -11.07
N ALA A 121 22.62 -0.08 -10.84
CA ALA A 121 21.85 -1.21 -10.33
C ALA A 121 21.14 -0.89 -9.01
N GLU A 122 21.76 -0.11 -8.12
CA GLU A 122 21.16 0.34 -6.87
C GLU A 122 19.93 1.22 -7.13
N HIS A 123 20.04 2.18 -8.05
CA HIS A 123 18.90 3.05 -8.41
C HIS A 123 17.78 2.24 -9.05
N TRP A 124 18.10 1.35 -9.99
CA TRP A 124 17.14 0.46 -10.62
C TRP A 124 16.42 -0.42 -9.59
N LEU A 125 17.18 -1.03 -8.66
CA LEU A 125 16.64 -1.83 -7.56
C LEU A 125 15.71 -1.00 -6.66
N GLY A 126 16.08 0.25 -6.39
CA GLY A 126 15.24 1.19 -5.65
C GLY A 126 13.90 1.42 -6.35
N GLN A 127 13.92 1.64 -7.66
CA GLN A 127 12.71 1.81 -8.46
C GLN A 127 11.89 0.52 -8.57
N MET A 128 12.53 -0.63 -8.72
CA MET A 128 11.85 -1.93 -8.68
C MET A 128 11.11 -2.12 -7.35
N LYS A 129 11.80 -1.90 -6.22
CA LYS A 129 11.20 -2.00 -4.89
C LYS A 129 10.04 -1.01 -4.72
N LEU A 130 10.23 0.27 -5.09
CA LEU A 130 9.20 1.29 -4.97
C LEU A 130 7.90 0.89 -5.71
N ASN A 131 8.03 0.33 -6.89
CA ASN A 131 6.88 -0.04 -7.70
C ASN A 131 6.27 -1.39 -7.32
N CYS A 132 7.10 -2.43 -7.10
CA CYS A 132 6.60 -3.78 -6.84
C CYS A 132 6.11 -3.95 -5.39
N MET A 133 6.67 -3.21 -4.44
CA MET A 133 6.29 -3.31 -3.03
C MET A 133 5.14 -2.36 -2.64
N LEU A 134 4.57 -1.64 -3.60
CA LEU A 134 3.42 -0.75 -3.36
C LEU A 134 2.20 -1.52 -2.81
N CYS A 135 1.98 -2.74 -3.29
CA CYS A 135 0.80 -3.53 -2.95
C CYS A 135 1.07 -4.54 -1.84
N HIS A 136 2.24 -5.18 -1.83
CA HIS A 136 2.65 -6.15 -0.82
C HIS A 136 4.16 -6.33 -0.85
N GLN A 137 4.73 -6.85 0.23
CA GLN A 137 6.16 -7.08 0.28
C GLN A 137 6.60 -8.17 -0.69
N MET A 138 7.63 -7.90 -1.47
CA MET A 138 8.38 -8.92 -2.21
C MET A 138 9.10 -9.83 -1.20
N GLY A 139 9.24 -11.11 -1.55
CA GLY A 139 9.83 -12.12 -0.65
C GLY A 139 8.80 -12.85 0.22
N GLN A 140 7.52 -12.47 0.19
CA GLN A 140 6.44 -13.29 0.72
C GLN A 140 6.34 -14.62 -0.05
N GLN A 141 5.76 -15.63 0.57
CA GLN A 141 5.65 -16.96 -0.03
C GLN A 141 5.04 -16.93 -1.42
N ILE A 142 3.98 -16.14 -1.63
CA ILE A 142 3.32 -16.00 -2.93
C ILE A 142 4.26 -15.49 -4.02
N SER A 143 5.20 -14.61 -3.72
CA SER A 143 6.15 -14.06 -4.71
C SER A 143 7.35 -14.97 -4.96
N ARG A 144 7.53 -16.05 -4.20
CA ARG A 144 8.67 -16.97 -4.31
C ARG A 144 8.37 -18.26 -5.08
N ILE A 145 7.12 -18.43 -5.56
CA ILE A 145 6.67 -19.65 -6.25
C ILE A 145 6.67 -19.52 -7.77
N TRP A 146 6.96 -18.33 -8.31
CA TRP A 146 6.97 -18.09 -9.76
C TRP A 146 8.39 -18.30 -10.32
N LEU A 147 8.67 -19.49 -10.79
CA LEU A 147 10.01 -19.92 -11.16
C LEU A 147 10.38 -19.57 -12.60
N GLU A 148 9.41 -19.46 -13.48
CA GLU A 148 9.64 -19.19 -14.90
C GLU A 148 9.37 -17.71 -15.23
N PRO A 149 10.13 -17.10 -16.17
CA PRO A 149 9.91 -15.72 -16.58
C PRO A 149 8.47 -15.40 -16.97
N ASP A 150 7.81 -16.29 -17.70
CA ASP A 150 6.43 -16.10 -18.17
C ASP A 150 5.40 -16.07 -17.04
N HIS A 151 5.69 -16.67 -15.88
CA HIS A 151 4.83 -16.55 -14.71
C HIS A 151 4.73 -15.10 -14.24
N TRP A 152 5.84 -14.35 -14.29
CA TRP A 152 5.88 -12.95 -13.93
C TRP A 152 5.09 -12.07 -14.90
N ASP A 153 5.15 -12.36 -16.20
CA ASP A 153 4.32 -11.67 -17.20
C ASP A 153 2.83 -11.82 -16.88
N ALA A 154 2.39 -13.05 -16.62
CA ALA A 154 0.99 -13.33 -16.26
C ALA A 154 0.54 -12.60 -14.97
N VAL A 155 1.44 -12.47 -13.98
CA VAL A 155 1.17 -11.73 -12.74
C VAL A 155 1.02 -10.24 -13.03
N TRP A 156 1.93 -9.64 -13.81
CA TRP A 156 1.87 -8.22 -14.13
C TRP A 156 0.66 -7.85 -14.98
N ASP A 157 0.29 -8.70 -15.94
CA ASP A 157 -0.89 -8.48 -16.76
C ASP A 157 -2.17 -8.48 -15.90
N ARG A 158 -2.29 -9.46 -14.99
CA ARG A 158 -3.41 -9.54 -14.06
C ARG A 158 -3.45 -8.38 -13.07
N ALA A 159 -2.28 -7.94 -12.57
CA ALA A 159 -2.16 -6.83 -11.64
C ALA A 159 -2.26 -5.45 -12.30
N GLY A 160 -2.27 -5.38 -13.64
CA GLY A 160 -2.24 -4.11 -14.38
C GLY A 160 -0.90 -3.39 -14.31
N MET A 161 0.19 -4.11 -14.00
CA MET A 161 1.54 -3.57 -13.82
C MET A 161 2.43 -3.72 -15.07
N GLY A 162 1.89 -4.14 -16.20
CA GLY A 162 2.67 -4.37 -17.42
C GLY A 162 3.51 -3.16 -17.84
N ARG A 163 2.96 -1.93 -17.76
CA ARG A 163 3.71 -0.70 -18.08
C ARG A 163 4.86 -0.41 -17.11
N THR A 164 4.69 -0.77 -15.85
CA THR A 164 5.75 -0.65 -14.83
C THR A 164 6.89 -1.62 -15.15
N ALA A 165 6.56 -2.87 -15.49
CA ALA A 165 7.54 -3.85 -15.92
C ALA A 165 8.29 -3.38 -17.19
N ASP A 166 7.57 -2.82 -18.17
CA ASP A 166 8.16 -2.26 -19.39
C ASP A 166 9.16 -1.12 -19.06
N SER A 167 8.81 -0.26 -18.10
CA SER A 167 9.70 0.85 -17.69
C SER A 167 10.97 0.39 -16.99
N LEU A 168 10.93 -0.76 -16.34
CA LEU A 168 12.08 -1.38 -15.67
C LEU A 168 12.92 -2.29 -16.61
N GLY A 169 12.48 -2.47 -17.85
CA GLY A 169 13.04 -3.43 -18.78
C GLY A 169 12.45 -4.83 -18.54
N ARG A 170 11.27 -5.08 -19.09
CA ARG A 170 10.44 -6.27 -18.83
C ARG A 170 11.23 -7.58 -18.83
N ASP A 171 11.99 -7.83 -19.89
CA ASP A 171 12.73 -9.10 -20.02
C ASP A 171 13.82 -9.21 -18.95
N LEU A 172 14.57 -8.15 -18.71
CA LEU A 172 15.58 -8.10 -17.66
C LEU A 172 14.99 -8.31 -16.27
N LEU A 173 13.86 -7.66 -15.99
CA LEU A 173 13.17 -7.80 -14.72
C LEU A 173 12.67 -9.22 -14.49
N LYS A 174 11.99 -9.83 -15.49
CA LYS A 174 11.45 -11.18 -15.33
C LYS A 174 12.56 -12.25 -15.21
N ASP A 175 13.64 -12.10 -15.97
CA ASP A 175 14.77 -13.04 -15.90
C ASP A 175 15.46 -12.96 -14.53
N SER A 176 15.70 -11.76 -14.02
CA SER A 176 16.31 -11.59 -12.69
C SER A 176 15.41 -12.07 -11.54
N LEU A 177 14.09 -11.91 -11.67
CA LEU A 177 13.13 -12.43 -10.69
C LEU A 177 13.00 -13.96 -10.75
N ALA A 178 13.04 -14.54 -11.96
CA ALA A 178 13.04 -15.99 -12.13
C ALA A 178 14.33 -16.62 -11.62
N ASP A 179 15.48 -16.00 -11.83
CA ASP A 179 16.75 -16.42 -11.23
C ASP A 179 16.67 -16.44 -9.71
N TRP A 180 16.23 -15.33 -9.11
CA TRP A 180 16.05 -15.21 -7.67
C TRP A 180 15.14 -16.33 -7.09
N THR A 181 13.96 -16.53 -7.68
CA THR A 181 13.01 -17.56 -7.21
C THR A 181 13.53 -18.96 -7.51
N GLY A 182 14.24 -19.15 -8.61
CA GLY A 182 14.90 -20.42 -8.97
C GLY A 182 15.98 -20.81 -7.98
N ARG A 183 16.84 -19.87 -7.54
CA ARG A 183 17.86 -20.11 -6.50
C ARG A 183 17.21 -20.50 -5.15
N ILE A 184 16.12 -19.82 -4.77
CA ILE A 184 15.36 -20.17 -3.56
C ILE A 184 14.78 -21.59 -3.68
N ALA A 185 14.19 -21.94 -4.81
CA ALA A 185 13.67 -23.28 -5.07
C ALA A 185 14.78 -24.34 -5.08
N GLY A 186 15.98 -23.97 -5.50
CA GLY A 186 17.20 -24.77 -5.44
C GLY A 186 17.77 -24.95 -4.03
N GLY A 187 17.16 -24.30 -3.03
CA GLY A 187 17.54 -24.47 -1.62
C GLY A 187 18.35 -23.33 -1.02
N GLU A 188 18.53 -22.21 -1.75
CA GLU A 188 19.16 -21.02 -1.18
C GLU A 188 18.27 -20.42 -0.10
N VAL A 189 18.87 -20.04 1.02
CA VAL A 189 18.18 -19.46 2.18
C VAL A 189 18.90 -18.18 2.63
N PRO A 190 18.15 -17.18 3.10
CA PRO A 190 18.77 -15.97 3.62
C PRO A 190 19.44 -16.23 4.99
N PRO A 191 20.35 -15.34 5.40
CA PRO A 191 20.90 -15.40 6.76
C PRO A 191 19.78 -15.31 7.80
N ALA A 192 19.97 -15.97 8.92
CA ALA A 192 19.01 -15.94 10.02
C ALA A 192 18.82 -14.49 10.52
N PRO A 193 17.59 -14.02 10.70
CA PRO A 193 17.34 -12.74 11.34
C PRO A 193 17.97 -12.70 12.74
N PRO A 194 18.52 -11.55 13.17
CA PRO A 194 19.06 -11.42 14.51
C PRO A 194 17.94 -11.52 15.55
N ARG A 195 18.29 -12.06 16.71
CA ARG A 195 17.39 -12.00 17.86
C ARG A 195 17.26 -10.56 18.34
N PRO A 196 16.05 -10.09 18.70
CA PRO A 196 15.86 -8.77 19.30
C PRO A 196 16.72 -8.59 20.56
N ILE A 197 17.27 -7.39 20.77
CA ILE A 197 18.13 -7.07 21.92
C ILE A 197 17.63 -5.82 22.65
N GLY A 198 18.00 -5.68 23.91
CA GLY A 198 17.67 -4.49 24.70
C GLY A 198 16.18 -4.20 24.76
N VAL A 199 15.79 -2.95 24.46
CA VAL A 199 14.39 -2.50 24.49
C VAL A 199 13.50 -3.20 23.46
N GLU A 200 14.06 -3.72 22.37
CA GLU A 200 13.31 -4.46 21.36
C GLU A 200 12.62 -5.68 21.93
N ARG A 201 13.13 -6.25 23.00
CA ARG A 201 12.53 -7.41 23.70
C ARG A 201 11.27 -7.05 24.48
N ASN A 202 11.06 -5.76 24.75
CA ASN A 202 9.89 -5.28 25.47
C ASN A 202 8.74 -4.89 24.52
N VAL A 203 8.93 -5.10 23.20
CA VAL A 203 7.88 -4.83 22.22
C VAL A 203 6.83 -5.92 22.29
N VAL A 204 5.58 -5.52 22.42
CA VAL A 204 4.40 -6.39 22.31
C VAL A 204 3.73 -6.08 20.98
N ILE A 205 3.61 -7.08 20.13
CA ILE A 205 2.93 -6.96 18.85
C ILE A 205 1.53 -7.50 18.98
N THR A 206 0.55 -6.69 18.64
CA THR A 206 -0.85 -7.12 18.56
C THR A 206 -1.30 -7.10 17.10
N GLN A 207 -1.94 -8.18 16.68
CA GLN A 207 -2.45 -8.33 15.32
C GLN A 207 -3.91 -8.71 15.35
N TRP A 208 -4.69 -8.12 14.45
CA TRP A 208 -6.07 -8.50 14.16
C TRP A 208 -6.19 -8.85 12.69
N ALA A 209 -6.91 -9.93 12.39
CA ALA A 209 -7.33 -10.20 11.02
C ALA A 209 -8.65 -9.44 10.79
N TRP A 210 -8.63 -8.45 9.89
CA TRP A 210 -9.80 -7.69 9.51
C TRP A 210 -9.91 -7.58 7.98
N GLY A 211 -11.11 -7.30 7.49
CA GLY A 211 -11.38 -7.37 6.06
C GLY A 211 -11.94 -8.73 5.64
N GLN A 212 -11.97 -8.95 4.34
CA GLN A 212 -12.42 -10.18 3.67
C GLN A 212 -11.27 -10.77 2.85
N GLU A 213 -11.49 -11.97 2.26
CA GLU A 213 -10.47 -12.68 1.49
C GLU A 213 -9.82 -11.83 0.37
N LEU A 214 -10.61 -10.99 -0.29
CA LEU A 214 -10.13 -10.11 -1.37
C LEU A 214 -9.86 -8.68 -0.92
N SER A 215 -9.92 -8.40 0.39
CA SER A 215 -9.67 -7.07 0.92
C SER A 215 -8.21 -6.66 0.73
N TYR A 216 -8.03 -5.43 0.31
CA TYR A 216 -6.74 -4.76 0.33
C TYR A 216 -6.87 -3.43 1.06
N ILE A 217 -6.65 -3.48 2.37
CA ILE A 217 -6.67 -2.29 3.22
C ILE A 217 -5.35 -1.56 3.05
N HIS A 218 -5.37 -0.58 2.15
CA HIS A 218 -4.17 0.12 1.71
C HIS A 218 -3.73 1.19 2.70
N ASP A 219 -4.69 1.97 3.20
CA ASP A 219 -4.45 3.09 4.12
C ASP A 219 -5.29 2.94 5.37
N ASN A 220 -4.77 3.43 6.47
CA ASN A 220 -5.51 3.44 7.73
C ASN A 220 -5.24 4.70 8.55
N VAL A 221 -6.15 4.99 9.48
CA VAL A 221 -6.08 6.09 10.43
C VAL A 221 -6.75 5.69 11.74
N SER A 222 -6.21 6.16 12.86
CA SER A 222 -6.77 5.91 14.20
C SER A 222 -6.89 7.16 15.06
N THR A 223 -6.36 8.30 14.59
CA THR A 223 -6.36 9.55 15.36
C THR A 223 -6.29 10.76 14.43
N ASP A 224 -6.64 11.93 14.94
CA ASP A 224 -6.34 13.19 14.30
C ASP A 224 -4.84 13.52 14.47
N LYS A 225 -4.11 13.69 13.38
CA LYS A 225 -2.67 13.99 13.41
C LYS A 225 -2.33 15.34 14.08
N ARG A 226 -3.29 16.26 14.14
CA ARG A 226 -3.12 17.57 14.80
C ARG A 226 -3.14 17.45 16.32
N ASP A 227 -3.92 16.51 16.82
CA ASP A 227 -4.03 16.19 18.23
C ASP A 227 -4.09 14.66 18.45
N PRO A 228 -2.95 13.99 18.60
CA PRO A 228 -2.91 12.54 18.79
C PRO A 228 -3.55 12.05 20.09
N THR A 229 -3.98 12.95 20.97
CA THR A 229 -4.70 12.60 22.21
C THR A 229 -6.20 12.43 21.99
N LEU A 230 -6.71 12.87 20.85
CA LEU A 230 -8.09 12.60 20.44
C LEU A 230 -8.25 11.13 20.10
N TYR A 231 -9.38 10.57 20.50
CA TYR A 231 -9.76 9.18 20.23
C TYR A 231 -8.76 8.14 20.79
N PRO A 232 -8.32 8.23 22.06
CA PRO A 232 -7.31 7.32 22.63
C PRO A 232 -7.75 5.84 22.60
N ASP A 233 -9.05 5.59 22.70
CA ASP A 233 -9.66 4.26 22.62
C ASP A 233 -10.48 4.10 21.33
N GLY A 234 -10.19 4.95 20.35
CA GLY A 234 -10.93 5.01 19.08
C GLY A 234 -10.63 3.84 18.15
N LYS A 235 -11.55 3.66 17.22
CA LYS A 235 -11.43 2.65 16.16
C LYS A 235 -10.26 2.95 15.24
N VAL A 236 -9.69 1.90 14.67
CA VAL A 236 -8.78 1.98 13.52
C VAL A 236 -9.62 1.87 12.26
N TRP A 237 -9.60 2.91 11.45
CA TRP A 237 -10.31 2.98 10.18
C TRP A 237 -9.39 2.65 9.03
N GLY A 238 -9.83 1.78 8.11
CA GLY A 238 -9.03 1.36 6.98
C GLY A 238 -9.81 1.34 5.68
N ILE A 239 -9.18 1.79 4.61
CA ILE A 239 -9.78 1.80 3.27
C ILE A 239 -9.42 0.53 2.51
N ASP A 240 -10.43 -0.22 2.11
CA ASP A 240 -10.32 -1.33 1.17
C ASP A 240 -10.50 -0.80 -0.26
N ILE A 241 -9.36 -0.50 -0.88
CA ILE A 241 -9.33 0.03 -2.25
C ILE A 241 -9.82 -0.98 -3.29
N GLY A 242 -9.70 -2.27 -2.98
CA GLY A 242 -10.07 -3.35 -3.91
C GLY A 242 -11.57 -3.64 -3.93
N GLN A 243 -12.24 -3.44 -2.81
CA GLN A 243 -13.66 -3.82 -2.65
C GLN A 243 -14.59 -2.64 -2.32
N SER A 244 -14.05 -1.43 -2.21
CA SER A 244 -14.84 -0.21 -1.92
C SER A 244 -15.52 -0.24 -0.55
N TYR A 245 -14.79 -0.65 0.47
CA TYR A 245 -15.25 -0.60 1.86
C TYR A 245 -14.38 0.32 2.70
N LEU A 246 -15.03 0.99 3.65
CA LEU A 246 -14.40 1.55 4.84
C LEU A 246 -14.57 0.53 5.97
N TRP A 247 -13.48 -0.01 6.47
CA TRP A 247 -13.43 -0.94 7.58
C TRP A 247 -13.14 -0.20 8.88
N ALA A 248 -13.77 -0.63 9.97
CA ALA A 248 -13.50 -0.13 11.31
C ALA A 248 -13.19 -1.30 12.24
N LEU A 249 -11.97 -1.31 12.79
CA LEU A 249 -11.55 -2.20 13.86
C LEU A 249 -11.64 -1.46 15.18
N ASP A 250 -12.40 -2.00 16.11
CA ASP A 250 -12.42 -1.56 17.50
C ASP A 250 -11.43 -2.43 18.31
N PRO A 251 -10.30 -1.87 18.75
CA PRO A 251 -9.29 -2.63 19.49
C PRO A 251 -9.73 -2.98 20.93
N THR A 252 -10.75 -2.30 21.46
CA THR A 252 -11.26 -2.53 22.82
C THR A 252 -12.21 -3.72 22.87
N THR A 253 -13.11 -3.82 21.90
CA THR A 253 -14.11 -4.90 21.82
C THR A 253 -13.65 -6.03 20.89
N HIS A 254 -12.58 -5.86 20.15
CA HIS A 254 -12.08 -6.77 19.13
C HIS A 254 -13.11 -7.06 18.03
N THR A 255 -13.93 -6.07 17.72
CA THR A 255 -14.94 -6.17 16.67
C THR A 255 -14.51 -5.45 15.40
N VAL A 256 -15.01 -5.93 14.27
CA VAL A 256 -14.79 -5.32 12.96
C VAL A 256 -16.14 -5.05 12.32
N THR A 257 -16.30 -3.83 11.81
CA THR A 257 -17.47 -3.44 11.00
C THR A 257 -17.00 -2.93 9.63
N SER A 258 -17.90 -2.96 8.65
CA SER A 258 -17.61 -2.47 7.30
C SER A 258 -18.76 -1.63 6.78
N HIS A 259 -18.40 -0.56 6.06
CA HIS A 259 -19.34 0.36 5.45
C HIS A 259 -19.01 0.46 3.96
N GLU A 260 -19.98 0.15 3.09
CA GLU A 260 -19.76 0.25 1.64
C GLU A 260 -19.67 1.73 1.23
N VAL A 261 -18.56 2.09 0.57
CA VAL A 261 -18.35 3.47 0.10
C VAL A 261 -19.18 3.69 -1.16
N PRO A 262 -20.14 4.63 -1.15
CA PRO A 262 -21.07 4.83 -2.26
C PRO A 262 -20.45 5.63 -3.42
N MET A 263 -21.06 5.50 -4.57
CA MET A 263 -20.90 6.41 -5.72
C MET A 263 -22.25 7.05 -6.01
N ARG A 264 -22.30 8.40 -6.14
CA ARG A 264 -23.53 9.10 -6.50
C ARG A 264 -23.97 8.80 -7.93
N ASP A 265 -23.03 8.94 -8.86
CA ASP A 265 -23.27 8.83 -10.31
C ASP A 265 -22.39 7.71 -10.88
N GLY A 266 -22.84 6.51 -10.78
CA GLY A 266 -22.10 5.36 -11.28
C GLY A 266 -22.88 4.05 -11.12
N PRO A 267 -22.37 2.96 -11.70
CA PRO A 267 -23.04 1.65 -11.63
C PRO A 267 -23.01 1.04 -10.22
N GLY A 268 -22.49 1.76 -9.23
CA GLY A 268 -22.24 1.20 -7.91
C GLY A 268 -21.04 0.23 -7.94
N ARG A 269 -20.99 -0.63 -6.94
CA ARG A 269 -19.93 -1.63 -6.83
C ARG A 269 -20.09 -2.69 -7.95
N ASP A 270 -19.04 -2.84 -8.76
CA ASP A 270 -18.97 -3.83 -9.85
C ASP A 270 -18.19 -5.07 -9.39
N PRO A 271 -18.85 -6.21 -9.15
CA PRO A 271 -18.18 -7.43 -8.68
C PRO A 271 -17.08 -7.93 -9.61
N SER A 272 -17.14 -7.62 -10.90
CA SER A 272 -16.10 -8.03 -11.86
C SER A 272 -14.76 -7.31 -11.65
N ARG A 273 -14.75 -6.22 -10.89
CA ARG A 273 -13.59 -5.38 -10.59
C ARG A 273 -13.06 -5.55 -9.16
N LEU A 274 -13.70 -6.38 -8.36
CA LEU A 274 -13.26 -6.63 -6.99
C LEU A 274 -11.85 -7.23 -6.95
N GLY A 275 -11.11 -6.89 -5.92
CA GLY A 275 -9.73 -7.33 -5.73
C GLY A 275 -8.71 -6.61 -6.63
N ARG A 276 -9.11 -5.58 -7.40
CA ARG A 276 -8.19 -4.75 -8.18
C ARG A 276 -7.87 -3.46 -7.42
N ILE A 277 -6.61 -3.00 -7.48
CA ILE A 277 -6.17 -1.73 -6.87
C ILE A 277 -7.00 -0.54 -7.36
N GLN A 278 -7.47 -0.58 -8.60
CA GLN A 278 -8.41 0.39 -9.15
C GLN A 278 -9.85 -0.16 -9.06
N GLY A 279 -10.30 -0.40 -7.83
CA GLY A 279 -11.67 -0.79 -7.55
C GLY A 279 -12.68 0.28 -7.92
N ASN A 280 -13.95 0.03 -7.63
CA ASN A 280 -15.07 0.86 -8.07
C ASN A 280 -14.97 2.31 -7.62
N THR A 281 -14.93 2.55 -6.30
CA THR A 281 -14.78 3.90 -5.73
C THR A 281 -13.32 4.32 -5.68
N SER A 282 -12.39 3.37 -5.74
CA SER A 282 -10.95 3.64 -5.66
C SER A 282 -10.59 4.54 -4.47
N SER A 283 -11.27 4.34 -3.35
CA SER A 283 -11.12 5.17 -2.16
C SER A 283 -9.71 5.09 -1.59
N HIS A 284 -9.25 6.18 -0.98
CA HIS A 284 -7.86 6.32 -0.56
C HIS A 284 -7.73 7.33 0.57
N ASN A 285 -6.62 7.25 1.32
CA ASN A 285 -6.13 8.22 2.28
C ASN A 285 -7.17 8.69 3.33
N PRO A 286 -7.58 7.83 4.27
CA PRO A 286 -8.49 8.22 5.34
C PRO A 286 -7.82 9.22 6.30
N MET A 287 -8.59 10.21 6.76
CA MET A 287 -8.18 11.19 7.76
C MET A 287 -9.32 11.42 8.74
N LEU A 288 -9.02 11.46 10.03
CA LEU A 288 -9.98 11.87 11.06
C LEU A 288 -9.96 13.40 11.23
N ASP A 289 -11.13 13.99 11.36
CA ASP A 289 -11.28 15.35 11.84
C ASP A 289 -11.48 15.42 13.36
N ASP A 290 -11.63 16.61 13.91
CA ASP A 290 -11.84 16.83 15.34
C ASP A 290 -13.24 16.50 15.83
N GLN A 291 -14.15 16.14 14.93
CA GLN A 291 -15.51 15.68 15.21
C GLN A 291 -15.62 14.14 15.12
N GLY A 292 -14.56 13.47 14.69
CA GLY A 292 -14.53 12.02 14.51
C GLY A 292 -15.00 11.53 13.16
N ASN A 293 -15.28 12.42 12.21
CA ASN A 293 -15.60 12.01 10.85
C ASN A 293 -14.37 11.46 10.13
N VAL A 294 -14.58 10.45 9.30
CA VAL A 294 -13.53 9.81 8.52
C VAL A 294 -13.56 10.34 7.09
N TRP A 295 -12.73 11.31 6.80
CA TRP A 295 -12.55 11.88 5.47
C TRP A 295 -11.73 10.96 4.58
N LEU A 296 -12.07 10.89 3.31
CA LEU A 296 -11.37 10.07 2.32
C LEU A 296 -11.44 10.69 0.92
N THR A 297 -10.46 10.39 0.09
CA THR A 297 -10.60 10.61 -1.34
C THR A 297 -11.33 9.43 -1.94
N THR A 298 -12.37 9.68 -2.72
CA THR A 298 -13.22 8.63 -3.29
C THR A 298 -13.84 9.06 -4.60
N ARG A 299 -14.14 8.12 -5.45
CA ARG A 299 -14.85 8.41 -6.69
C ARG A 299 -16.33 8.65 -6.38
N VAL A 300 -16.75 9.91 -6.46
CA VAL A 300 -18.15 10.32 -6.25
C VAL A 300 -18.97 10.10 -7.52
N ARG A 301 -18.36 10.26 -8.68
CA ARG A 301 -19.01 10.16 -9.99
C ARG A 301 -18.15 9.46 -11.02
N GLY A 302 -18.75 9.02 -12.11
CA GLY A 302 -18.03 8.59 -13.30
C GLY A 302 -17.28 9.76 -13.98
N ARG A 303 -16.30 9.42 -14.80
CA ARG A 303 -15.51 10.41 -15.56
C ARG A 303 -16.36 11.27 -16.50
N GLU A 304 -17.48 10.74 -16.93
CA GLU A 304 -18.32 11.29 -18.00
C GLU A 304 -19.45 12.20 -17.48
N ALA A 305 -19.55 12.37 -16.17
CA ALA A 305 -20.65 13.09 -15.53
C ALA A 305 -20.18 14.20 -14.59
N PRO A 306 -19.39 15.19 -15.05
CA PRO A 306 -19.09 16.35 -14.24
C PRO A 306 -20.37 17.16 -13.98
N PRO A 307 -20.54 17.74 -12.79
CA PRO A 307 -21.71 18.56 -12.48
C PRO A 307 -21.73 19.82 -13.36
N ALA A 308 -22.93 20.30 -13.67
CA ALA A 308 -23.10 21.46 -14.56
C ALA A 308 -22.34 22.70 -14.08
N TRP A 309 -22.31 22.95 -12.78
CA TRP A 309 -21.59 24.10 -12.19
C TRP A 309 -20.07 24.04 -12.43
N ALA A 310 -19.51 22.86 -12.66
CA ALA A 310 -18.08 22.71 -12.90
C ALA A 310 -17.60 23.43 -14.18
N TYR A 311 -18.49 23.57 -15.18
CA TYR A 311 -18.19 24.30 -16.42
C TYR A 311 -18.19 25.82 -16.22
N GLU A 312 -18.68 26.32 -15.11
CA GLU A 312 -18.67 27.73 -14.77
C GLU A 312 -17.34 28.15 -14.09
N VAL A 313 -16.55 27.20 -13.68
CA VAL A 313 -15.26 27.45 -13.01
C VAL A 313 -14.25 27.98 -14.01
N VAL A 314 -13.66 29.13 -13.69
CA VAL A 314 -12.57 29.73 -14.44
C VAL A 314 -11.25 29.44 -13.76
N VAL A 315 -10.32 28.86 -14.48
CA VAL A 315 -8.97 28.56 -13.98
C VAL A 315 -7.95 29.52 -14.58
N ASP A 316 -7.00 29.93 -13.75
CA ASP A 316 -5.80 30.63 -14.19
C ASP A 316 -4.79 29.63 -14.75
N THR A 317 -4.25 29.92 -15.90
CA THR A 317 -3.36 29.00 -16.64
C THR A 317 -1.90 29.43 -16.59
N ASN A 318 -1.38 29.84 -15.44
CA ASN A 318 0.06 30.15 -15.24
C ASN A 318 0.71 30.90 -16.44
N GLY A 319 0.25 32.12 -16.69
CA GLY A 319 0.75 32.97 -17.80
C GLY A 319 -0.02 32.84 -19.11
N GLY A 320 -1.03 31.97 -19.18
CA GLY A 320 -2.05 31.98 -20.23
C GLY A 320 -3.27 32.82 -19.83
N SER A 321 -4.22 32.98 -20.76
CA SER A 321 -5.49 33.64 -20.44
C SER A 321 -6.34 32.71 -19.54
N PRO A 322 -7.03 33.28 -18.53
CA PRO A 322 -8.03 32.52 -17.77
C PRO A 322 -9.06 31.88 -18.72
N ARG A 323 -9.38 30.61 -18.45
CA ARG A 323 -10.34 29.87 -19.27
C ARG A 323 -11.31 29.07 -18.42
N GLN A 324 -12.46 28.79 -18.96
CA GLN A 324 -13.39 27.83 -18.35
C GLN A 324 -12.86 26.39 -18.47
N LEU A 325 -13.20 25.57 -17.48
CA LEU A 325 -12.91 24.13 -17.52
C LEU A 325 -13.67 23.45 -18.65
N SER A 326 -13.01 22.54 -19.31
CA SER A 326 -13.63 21.61 -20.26
C SER A 326 -13.86 20.25 -19.60
N ALA A 327 -14.68 19.40 -20.20
CA ALA A 327 -14.88 18.03 -19.73
C ALA A 327 -13.56 17.23 -19.62
N ARG A 328 -12.57 17.55 -20.46
CA ARG A 328 -11.25 16.91 -20.42
C ARG A 328 -10.43 17.30 -19.19
N ASP A 329 -10.63 18.52 -18.70
CA ASP A 329 -9.95 19.02 -17.51
C ASP A 329 -10.52 18.38 -16.24
N MET A 330 -11.77 17.95 -16.30
CA MET A 330 -12.52 17.37 -15.20
C MET A 330 -12.46 15.83 -15.18
N ASP A 331 -11.62 15.23 -15.99
CA ASP A 331 -11.34 13.77 -15.96
C ASP A 331 -10.54 13.41 -14.69
N SER A 332 -11.21 13.45 -13.58
CA SER A 332 -10.63 13.15 -12.29
C SER A 332 -10.94 11.73 -11.85
N GLY A 333 -9.96 11.09 -11.26
CA GLY A 333 -10.14 9.75 -10.70
C GLY A 333 -11.02 9.75 -9.47
N ARG A 334 -10.70 10.60 -8.50
CA ARG A 334 -11.35 10.68 -7.17
C ARG A 334 -11.76 12.10 -6.88
N GLN A 335 -12.79 12.24 -6.09
CA GLN A 335 -13.24 13.46 -5.42
C GLN A 335 -13.06 13.28 -3.91
N LEU A 336 -13.94 13.85 -3.10
CA LEU A 336 -13.91 13.77 -1.64
C LEU A 336 -15.19 13.14 -1.09
N GLY A 337 -15.10 12.62 0.10
CA GLY A 337 -16.23 12.23 0.93
C GLY A 337 -15.79 12.07 2.37
N TYR A 338 -16.74 11.97 3.25
CA TYR A 338 -16.47 11.55 4.61
C TYR A 338 -17.60 10.63 5.11
N PHE A 339 -17.24 9.78 6.02
CA PHE A 339 -18.16 8.96 6.79
C PHE A 339 -18.42 9.67 8.12
N ASP A 340 -19.65 10.04 8.35
CA ASP A 340 -20.12 10.59 9.61
C ASP A 340 -20.30 9.43 10.58
N THR A 341 -19.50 9.39 11.63
CA THR A 341 -19.50 8.28 12.58
C THR A 341 -20.66 8.31 13.57
N GLU A 342 -21.39 9.42 13.67
CA GLU A 342 -22.58 9.55 14.50
C GLU A 342 -23.83 9.04 13.78
N SER A 343 -24.03 9.47 12.54
CA SER A 343 -25.17 9.03 11.71
C SER A 343 -24.92 7.71 10.99
N GLU A 344 -23.70 7.26 10.90
CA GLU A 344 -23.22 6.13 10.07
C GLU A 344 -23.55 6.29 8.58
N GLU A 345 -23.54 7.50 8.08
CA GLU A 345 -23.81 7.83 6.68
C GLU A 345 -22.60 8.45 5.98
N PHE A 346 -22.52 8.25 4.66
CA PHE A 346 -21.51 8.93 3.83
C PHE A 346 -22.04 10.23 3.29
N VAL A 347 -21.21 11.27 3.38
CA VAL A 347 -21.41 12.54 2.70
C VAL A 347 -20.40 12.62 1.56
N LEU A 348 -20.90 12.77 0.32
CA LEU A 348 -20.09 12.86 -0.89
C LEU A 348 -19.92 14.30 -1.32
N VAL A 349 -18.66 14.71 -1.52
CA VAL A 349 -18.28 16.07 -1.91
C VAL A 349 -17.66 16.03 -3.31
N ASP A 350 -18.35 16.56 -4.28
CA ASP A 350 -17.85 16.65 -5.65
C ASP A 350 -16.81 17.75 -5.80
N THR A 351 -15.76 17.47 -6.57
CA THR A 351 -14.72 18.42 -6.91
C THR A 351 -14.50 18.47 -8.43
N VAL A 352 -14.06 19.61 -8.94
CA VAL A 352 -13.74 19.79 -10.38
C VAL A 352 -12.42 19.15 -10.77
N TYR A 353 -11.59 18.78 -9.79
CA TYR A 353 -10.27 18.19 -10.00
C TYR A 353 -10.18 16.86 -9.24
N GLY A 354 -9.24 16.03 -9.65
CA GLY A 354 -8.95 14.78 -8.98
C GLY A 354 -8.19 15.00 -7.67
N THR A 355 -8.50 14.20 -6.69
CA THR A 355 -7.88 14.23 -5.37
C THR A 355 -7.15 12.92 -5.10
N HIS A 356 -6.06 12.97 -4.31
CA HIS A 356 -5.31 11.77 -3.93
C HIS A 356 -5.02 11.76 -2.42
N HIS A 357 -4.23 12.69 -1.92
CA HIS A 357 -3.93 12.78 -0.50
C HIS A 357 -4.71 13.89 0.18
N LEU A 358 -4.99 13.69 1.46
CA LEU A 358 -5.66 14.64 2.33
C LEU A 358 -4.76 15.03 3.50
N GLN A 359 -4.90 16.24 3.96
CA GLN A 359 -4.26 16.74 5.17
C GLN A 359 -5.07 17.87 5.79
N PHE A 360 -5.35 17.81 7.08
CA PHE A 360 -5.86 18.95 7.81
C PHE A 360 -4.71 19.86 8.27
N ASP A 361 -4.90 21.17 8.18
CA ASP A 361 -4.00 22.12 8.79
C ASP A 361 -4.42 22.46 10.24
N SER A 362 -3.60 23.26 10.92
CA SER A 362 -3.85 23.68 12.31
C SER A 362 -5.12 24.52 12.51
N GLN A 363 -5.75 24.98 11.42
CA GLN A 363 -6.99 25.75 11.45
C GLN A 363 -8.22 24.90 11.08
N GLY A 364 -8.06 23.59 10.95
CA GLY A 364 -9.14 22.69 10.55
C GLY A 364 -9.51 22.72 9.07
N ARG A 365 -8.67 23.34 8.22
CA ARG A 365 -8.91 23.35 6.78
C ARG A 365 -8.38 22.07 6.16
N LEU A 366 -9.20 21.44 5.32
CA LEU A 366 -8.81 20.26 4.56
C LEU A 366 -8.05 20.66 3.30
N TRP A 367 -6.86 20.07 3.16
CA TRP A 367 -5.98 20.26 2.02
C TRP A 367 -5.90 18.96 1.22
N THR A 368 -5.93 19.04 -0.09
CA THR A 368 -5.86 17.85 -0.95
C THR A 368 -4.85 18.02 -2.06
N SER A 369 -4.09 16.95 -2.37
CA SER A 369 -3.24 16.90 -3.55
C SER A 369 -4.07 16.48 -4.77
N GLY A 370 -3.71 17.01 -5.95
CA GLY A 370 -4.33 16.59 -7.20
C GLY A 370 -3.88 15.19 -7.64
N ASP A 371 -4.78 14.45 -8.31
CA ASP A 371 -4.49 13.20 -8.99
C ASP A 371 -4.86 13.36 -10.47
N ARG A 372 -3.86 13.44 -11.34
CA ARG A 372 -4.00 13.47 -12.81
C ARG A 372 -4.82 14.62 -13.39
N SER A 373 -4.69 15.82 -12.88
CA SER A 373 -5.33 16.96 -13.53
C SER A 373 -4.58 17.31 -14.83
N ARG A 374 -5.30 17.39 -15.94
CA ARG A 374 -4.78 17.87 -17.23
C ARG A 374 -4.72 19.39 -17.31
N LEU A 375 -4.91 20.10 -16.23
CA LEU A 375 -4.93 21.56 -16.16
C LEU A 375 -3.57 22.23 -16.41
N GLY A 376 -2.68 21.60 -17.15
CA GLY A 376 -1.35 22.15 -17.47
C GLY A 376 -0.43 22.24 -16.27
N MET A 377 -0.64 21.40 -15.30
CA MET A 377 -0.13 21.51 -13.97
C MET A 377 1.12 20.66 -13.78
N ASN A 378 2.12 20.90 -14.65
CA ASN A 378 3.46 20.36 -14.44
C ASN A 378 4.12 20.90 -13.16
N ASN A 379 3.43 21.79 -12.42
CA ASN A 379 3.90 22.41 -11.20
C ASN A 379 2.91 22.34 -10.04
N LEU A 380 1.99 21.38 -10.04
CA LEU A 380 1.04 21.22 -8.93
C LEU A 380 1.61 20.53 -7.70
N ASN A 381 2.87 20.29 -7.67
CA ASN A 381 3.49 19.98 -6.39
C ASN A 381 3.26 21.06 -5.33
N ASP A 382 2.77 22.22 -5.73
CA ASP A 382 2.81 23.33 -4.82
C ASP A 382 1.50 23.94 -4.42
N GLN A 383 0.35 23.75 -5.02
CA GLN A 383 -0.63 24.75 -4.61
C GLN A 383 -2.11 24.62 -4.94
N HIS A 384 -2.68 23.51 -5.15
CA HIS A 384 -4.12 23.59 -5.18
C HIS A 384 -4.76 22.83 -4.03
N LEU A 385 -4.89 23.62 -3.08
CA LEU A 385 -5.50 23.50 -1.81
C LEU A 385 -6.90 24.00 -1.95
N SER A 386 -7.85 23.12 -2.06
CA SER A 386 -9.24 23.52 -2.01
C SER A 386 -9.71 23.47 -0.58
N ARG A 387 -10.27 24.57 -0.14
CA ARG A 387 -11.06 24.64 1.06
C ARG A 387 -12.43 24.03 0.73
N VAL A 388 -12.78 22.96 1.44
CA VAL A 388 -14.16 22.48 1.52
C VAL A 388 -14.88 23.24 2.60
#